data_b0bd041fd1561c275fd541c56bf234ec
#
_entry.id   b0bd041fd1561c275fd541c56bf234ec
#
_cell.length_a   1.000
_cell.length_b   1.000
_cell.length_c   1.000
_cell.angle_alpha   90.00
_cell.angle_beta   90.00
_cell.angle_gamma   90.00
#
_symmetry.space_group_name_H-M   'P 1'
#
loop_
_entity.id
_entity.type
_entity.pdbx_description
1 polymer ?
#
loop_
_entity_poly.entity_id
_entity_poly.type
_entity_poly.pdbx_seq_one_letter_code
_entity_poly.pdbx_strand_id
1 'polypeptide(L)'
;MKFMISFLMAILPVAAVAQSQSGVASGVPKVAIPKTTGVMVIQTAKHGVTPQQIIALMPSEIRATVKLYFDGKIREWYSRGDGKGVIFLVDAKTEDEARAIMETLPLAKKQLIDHQYIPVGPLMPLRALMLVDPSQFDDSEDSQ
;
A
#
# COMPACT_ATOMS: atom_id res chain seq x y z
N MET A 1 -63.06 23.85 50.04
CA MET A 1 -63.44 22.60 49.39
C MET A 1 -62.54 22.39 48.22
N LYS A 2 -61.50 21.61 48.37
CA LYS A 2 -60.65 21.16 47.22
C LYS A 2 -60.15 19.78 47.57
N PHE A 3 -60.64 18.77 46.86
CA PHE A 3 -60.23 17.40 46.97
C PHE A 3 -58.92 17.19 46.25
N MET A 4 -57.88 16.81 46.97
CA MET A 4 -56.64 16.29 46.39
C MET A 4 -56.75 14.76 46.25
N ILE A 5 -56.79 14.30 45.03
CA ILE A 5 -56.68 12.87 44.72
C ILE A 5 -55.21 12.57 44.45
N SER A 6 -54.60 11.85 45.39
CA SER A 6 -53.21 11.38 45.27
C SER A 6 -53.22 10.09 44.48
N PHE A 7 -52.61 10.13 43.29
CA PHE A 7 -52.48 8.90 42.44
C PHE A 7 -51.11 8.30 42.71
N LEU A 8 -51.12 7.19 43.46
CA LEU A 8 -49.93 6.42 43.79
C LEU A 8 -49.63 5.47 42.61
N MET A 9 -48.62 5.82 41.81
CA MET A 9 -48.18 5.00 40.68
C MET A 9 -47.07 4.04 41.15
N ALA A 10 -47.41 2.75 41.25
CA ALA A 10 -46.45 1.69 41.61
C ALA A 10 -45.53 1.40 40.39
N ILE A 11 -44.26 1.67 40.52
CA ILE A 11 -43.23 1.33 39.53
C ILE A 11 -42.71 -0.08 39.83
N LEU A 12 -43.00 -1.02 38.99
CA LEU A 12 -42.39 -2.36 39.00
C LEU A 12 -41.02 -2.31 38.38
N PRO A 13 -39.98 -2.90 38.96
CA PRO A 13 -38.68 -3.00 38.33
C PRO A 13 -38.71 -4.12 37.25
N VAL A 14 -38.50 -3.75 36.01
CA VAL A 14 -38.20 -4.68 34.93
C VAL A 14 -36.76 -5.17 35.11
N ALA A 15 -36.59 -6.43 35.48
CA ALA A 15 -35.29 -7.06 35.48
C ALA A 15 -34.79 -7.22 34.06
N ALA A 16 -33.80 -6.42 33.66
CA ALA A 16 -33.10 -6.55 32.40
C ALA A 16 -32.22 -7.80 32.44
N VAL A 17 -32.64 -8.84 31.75
CA VAL A 17 -31.80 -10.00 31.48
C VAL A 17 -30.71 -9.57 30.51
N ALA A 18 -29.51 -9.37 31.02
CA ALA A 18 -28.32 -9.17 30.21
C ALA A 18 -28.01 -10.46 29.44
N GLN A 19 -28.40 -10.54 28.19
CA GLN A 19 -27.92 -11.58 27.27
C GLN A 19 -26.45 -11.32 26.99
N SER A 20 -25.58 -12.12 27.61
CA SER A 20 -24.20 -12.22 27.22
C SER A 20 -24.10 -12.75 25.80
N GLN A 21 -24.03 -11.86 24.82
CA GLN A 21 -23.61 -12.23 23.49
C GLN A 21 -22.13 -12.58 23.57
N SER A 22 -21.85 -13.88 23.63
CA SER A 22 -20.53 -14.42 23.36
C SER A 22 -20.23 -14.12 21.89
N GLY A 23 -19.68 -12.94 21.64
CA GLY A 23 -19.13 -12.57 20.34
C GLY A 23 -18.01 -13.53 20.03
N VAL A 24 -18.28 -14.49 19.14
CA VAL A 24 -17.19 -15.22 18.47
C VAL A 24 -16.37 -14.16 17.76
N ALA A 25 -15.27 -13.79 18.39
CA ALA A 25 -14.26 -12.95 17.77
C ALA A 25 -13.75 -13.72 16.55
N SER A 26 -14.27 -13.38 15.37
CA SER A 26 -13.70 -13.80 14.09
C SER A 26 -12.28 -13.22 14.05
N GLY A 27 -11.36 -13.99 14.61
CA GLY A 27 -9.94 -13.66 14.66
C GLY A 27 -9.30 -13.84 13.30
N VAL A 28 -9.72 -13.05 12.31
CA VAL A 28 -8.88 -12.87 11.13
C VAL A 28 -7.59 -12.23 11.64
N PRO A 29 -6.44 -12.90 11.54
CA PRO A 29 -5.18 -12.33 11.99
C PRO A 29 -5.02 -10.98 11.29
N LYS A 30 -4.88 -9.90 12.07
CA LYS A 30 -4.58 -8.59 11.51
C LYS A 30 -3.19 -8.66 10.92
N VAL A 31 -3.14 -8.92 9.62
CA VAL A 31 -1.88 -8.98 8.88
C VAL A 31 -1.22 -7.61 8.97
N ALA A 32 -0.11 -7.52 9.67
CA ALA A 32 0.63 -6.27 9.80
C ALA A 32 1.17 -5.87 8.42
N ILE A 33 0.89 -4.63 7.99
CA ILE A 33 1.46 -4.09 6.75
C ILE A 33 2.99 -4.09 6.88
N PRO A 34 3.73 -4.67 5.94
CA PRO A 34 5.18 -4.72 6.01
C PRO A 34 5.77 -3.30 5.99
N LYS A 35 6.86 -3.12 6.73
CA LYS A 35 7.60 -1.86 6.70
C LYS A 35 8.16 -1.62 5.30
N THR A 36 7.91 -0.45 4.73
CA THR A 36 8.49 -0.04 3.45
C THR A 36 10.02 -0.05 3.53
N THR A 37 10.66 -0.77 2.62
CA THR A 37 12.11 -0.85 2.49
C THR A 37 12.64 -0.28 1.19
N GLY A 38 11.76 0.08 0.27
CA GLY A 38 12.05 0.70 -1.00
C GLY A 38 10.78 1.18 -1.68
N VAL A 39 10.94 1.93 -2.76
CA VAL A 39 9.83 2.35 -3.61
C VAL A 39 10.11 1.92 -5.04
N MET A 40 9.21 1.13 -5.59
CA MET A 40 9.21 0.85 -7.02
C MET A 40 8.63 2.05 -7.75
N VAL A 41 9.35 2.54 -8.75
CA VAL A 41 8.90 3.67 -9.59
C VAL A 41 8.77 3.22 -11.02
N ILE A 42 7.57 3.31 -11.57
CA ILE A 42 7.31 3.02 -12.98
C ILE A 42 7.30 4.34 -13.73
N GLN A 43 8.28 4.52 -14.63
CA GLN A 43 8.44 5.70 -15.46
C GLN A 43 7.89 5.45 -16.86
N THR A 44 7.04 6.33 -17.34
CA THR A 44 6.47 6.29 -18.71
C THR A 44 6.54 7.66 -19.36
N ALA A 45 6.63 7.70 -20.70
CA ALA A 45 6.49 8.97 -21.43
C ALA A 45 5.07 9.52 -21.26
N LYS A 46 4.95 10.84 -21.09
CA LYS A 46 3.64 11.50 -21.06
C LYS A 46 2.96 11.44 -22.42
N HIS A 47 1.64 11.48 -22.38
CA HIS A 47 0.85 11.58 -23.61
C HIS A 47 1.29 12.79 -24.45
N GLY A 48 1.48 12.60 -25.75
CA GLY A 48 1.90 13.65 -26.66
C GLY A 48 3.40 13.95 -26.70
N VAL A 49 4.20 13.33 -25.85
CA VAL A 49 5.67 13.44 -25.91
C VAL A 49 6.19 12.55 -27.05
N THR A 50 7.03 13.12 -27.90
CA THR A 50 7.62 12.41 -29.02
C THR A 50 8.89 11.65 -28.60
N PRO A 51 9.21 10.54 -29.29
CA PRO A 51 10.48 9.83 -29.06
C PRO A 51 11.72 10.73 -29.21
N GLN A 52 11.69 11.67 -30.14
CA GLN A 52 12.80 12.61 -30.36
C GLN A 52 13.08 13.50 -29.16
N GLN A 53 12.03 13.95 -28.45
CA GLN A 53 12.18 14.75 -27.24
C GLN A 53 12.85 13.94 -26.12
N ILE A 54 12.50 12.66 -25.98
CA ILE A 54 13.14 11.74 -25.02
C ILE A 54 14.60 11.49 -25.40
N ILE A 55 14.87 11.14 -26.68
CA ILE A 55 16.21 10.81 -27.16
C ILE A 55 17.17 11.99 -26.99
N ALA A 56 16.71 13.24 -27.23
CA ALA A 56 17.53 14.43 -27.05
C ALA A 56 18.08 14.62 -25.63
N LEU A 57 17.36 14.14 -24.61
CA LEU A 57 17.76 14.22 -23.22
C LEU A 57 18.45 12.95 -22.69
N MET A 58 18.38 11.85 -23.45
CA MET A 58 18.84 10.54 -23.00
C MET A 58 20.30 10.53 -22.51
N PRO A 59 21.28 11.23 -23.15
CA PRO A 59 22.65 11.24 -22.64
C PRO A 59 22.79 11.87 -21.26
N SER A 60 22.00 12.90 -20.97
CA SER A 60 22.00 13.54 -19.63
C SER A 60 21.21 12.71 -18.62
N GLU A 61 20.11 12.11 -19.04
CA GLU A 61 19.29 11.22 -18.23
C GLU A 61 20.10 10.01 -17.73
N ILE A 62 20.79 9.32 -18.65
CA ILE A 62 21.62 8.17 -18.31
C ILE A 62 22.70 8.54 -17.31
N ARG A 63 23.41 9.65 -17.53
CA ARG A 63 24.46 10.09 -16.60
C ARG A 63 23.90 10.39 -15.20
N ALA A 64 22.76 11.06 -15.12
CA ALA A 64 22.12 11.37 -13.85
C ALA A 64 21.62 10.11 -13.14
N THR A 65 21.02 9.17 -13.88
CA THR A 65 20.56 7.89 -13.35
C THR A 65 21.73 7.06 -12.80
N VAL A 66 22.82 6.93 -13.57
CA VAL A 66 24.03 6.22 -13.14
C VAL A 66 24.63 6.84 -11.90
N LYS A 67 24.63 8.19 -11.79
CA LYS A 67 25.08 8.86 -10.58
C LYS A 67 24.20 8.47 -9.37
N LEU A 68 22.89 8.50 -9.50
CA LEU A 68 21.98 8.08 -8.42
C LEU A 68 22.18 6.61 -8.01
N TYR A 69 22.54 5.76 -8.97
CA TYR A 69 22.88 4.36 -8.69
C TYR A 69 24.18 4.26 -7.86
N PHE A 70 25.24 4.94 -8.26
CA PHE A 70 26.50 4.96 -7.50
C PHE A 70 26.34 5.60 -6.12
N ASP A 71 25.46 6.59 -6.00
CA ASP A 71 25.11 7.23 -4.72
C ASP A 71 24.19 6.33 -3.84
N GLY A 72 23.82 5.13 -4.31
CA GLY A 72 22.94 4.19 -3.60
C GLY A 72 21.48 4.63 -3.51
N LYS A 73 21.08 5.64 -4.27
CA LYS A 73 19.69 6.12 -4.29
C LYS A 73 18.78 5.27 -5.18
N ILE A 74 19.33 4.70 -6.25
CA ILE A 74 18.67 3.71 -7.09
C ILE A 74 19.38 2.39 -6.84
N ARG A 75 18.65 1.36 -6.42
CA ARG A 75 19.19 0.01 -6.20
C ARG A 75 19.25 -0.80 -7.48
N GLU A 76 18.18 -0.68 -8.27
CA GLU A 76 18.01 -1.46 -9.49
C GLU A 76 17.16 -0.68 -10.49
N TRP A 77 17.36 -0.93 -11.78
CA TRP A 77 16.46 -0.44 -12.85
C TRP A 77 16.35 -1.45 -13.97
N TYR A 78 15.20 -1.43 -14.64
CA TYR A 78 14.87 -2.37 -15.71
C TYR A 78 14.13 -1.65 -16.82
N SER A 79 14.44 -2.01 -18.07
CA SER A 79 13.54 -1.67 -19.17
C SER A 79 12.26 -2.47 -19.07
N ARG A 80 11.13 -1.85 -19.32
CA ARG A 80 9.87 -2.59 -19.39
C ARG A 80 9.86 -3.48 -20.63
N GLY A 81 9.38 -4.71 -20.48
CA GLY A 81 9.30 -5.67 -21.60
C GLY A 81 8.35 -5.25 -22.72
N ASP A 82 7.42 -4.34 -22.45
CA ASP A 82 6.51 -3.75 -23.46
C ASP A 82 7.11 -2.53 -24.16
N GLY A 83 8.36 -2.16 -23.87
CA GLY A 83 9.06 -1.02 -24.45
C GLY A 83 8.52 0.36 -24.01
N LYS A 84 7.60 0.44 -23.04
CA LYS A 84 6.91 1.68 -22.68
C LYS A 84 7.53 2.42 -21.50
N GLY A 85 8.80 2.20 -21.21
CA GLY A 85 9.48 2.94 -20.15
C GLY A 85 10.44 2.10 -19.32
N VAL A 86 10.69 2.58 -18.11
CA VAL A 86 11.69 2.03 -17.19
C VAL A 86 11.04 1.80 -15.82
N ILE A 87 11.51 0.79 -15.11
CA ILE A 87 11.15 0.54 -13.71
C ILE A 87 12.42 0.73 -12.88
N PHE A 88 12.30 1.49 -11.79
CA PHE A 88 13.36 1.69 -10.81
C PHE A 88 12.97 1.10 -9.47
N LEU A 89 13.92 0.56 -8.76
CA LEU A 89 13.82 0.30 -7.32
C LEU A 89 14.64 1.36 -6.59
N VAL A 90 13.97 2.31 -5.96
CA VAL A 90 14.56 3.45 -5.27
C VAL A 90 14.76 3.12 -3.79
N ASP A 91 15.90 3.48 -3.22
CA ASP A 91 16.17 3.36 -1.79
C ASP A 91 15.52 4.53 -1.05
N ALA A 92 14.24 4.37 -0.77
CA ALA A 92 13.41 5.34 -0.08
C ALA A 92 12.42 4.62 0.84
N LYS A 93 12.05 5.26 1.93
CA LYS A 93 11.09 4.72 2.91
C LYS A 93 9.67 5.22 2.68
N THR A 94 9.53 6.29 1.91
CA THR A 94 8.26 6.92 1.59
C THR A 94 8.19 7.26 0.10
N GLU A 95 6.97 7.44 -0.39
CA GLU A 95 6.74 7.92 -1.75
C GLU A 95 7.35 9.31 -1.97
N ASP A 96 7.24 10.22 -0.99
CA ASP A 96 7.77 11.58 -1.10
C ASP A 96 9.30 11.60 -1.21
N GLU A 97 10.00 10.73 -0.46
CA GLU A 97 11.45 10.58 -0.59
C GLU A 97 11.82 10.08 -2.01
N ALA A 98 11.11 9.08 -2.52
CA ALA A 98 11.35 8.58 -3.86
C ALA A 98 11.06 9.63 -4.93
N ARG A 99 9.98 10.38 -4.78
CA ARG A 99 9.62 11.49 -5.66
C ARG A 99 10.71 12.55 -5.69
N ALA A 100 11.19 12.98 -4.54
CA ALA A 100 12.27 13.96 -4.44
C ALA A 100 13.55 13.51 -5.17
N ILE A 101 13.87 12.21 -5.13
CA ILE A 101 14.99 11.63 -5.86
C ILE A 101 14.73 11.67 -7.37
N MET A 102 13.59 11.15 -7.82
CA MET A 102 13.26 11.00 -9.24
C MET A 102 13.07 12.34 -9.96
N GLU A 103 12.56 13.35 -9.26
CA GLU A 103 12.39 14.71 -9.82
C GLU A 103 13.73 15.44 -10.08
N THR A 104 14.84 14.90 -9.59
CA THR A 104 16.17 15.42 -9.96
C THR A 104 16.60 15.03 -11.36
N LEU A 105 15.97 14.03 -11.97
CA LEU A 105 16.32 13.53 -13.30
C LEU A 105 15.92 14.50 -14.42
N PRO A 106 16.70 14.61 -15.51
CA PRO A 106 16.45 15.55 -16.58
C PRO A 106 15.09 15.42 -17.28
N LEU A 107 14.62 14.19 -17.53
CA LEU A 107 13.31 13.96 -18.15
C LEU A 107 12.17 14.42 -17.25
N ALA A 108 12.30 14.20 -15.93
CA ALA A 108 11.32 14.66 -14.94
C ALA A 108 11.29 16.20 -14.86
N LYS A 109 12.45 16.85 -14.79
CA LYS A 109 12.59 18.32 -14.78
C LYS A 109 11.97 18.97 -16.03
N LYS A 110 12.02 18.29 -17.16
CA LYS A 110 11.39 18.76 -18.41
C LYS A 110 9.93 18.34 -18.56
N GLN A 111 9.39 17.65 -17.54
CA GLN A 111 7.99 17.19 -17.50
C GLN A 111 7.61 16.31 -18.69
N LEU A 112 8.56 15.52 -19.23
CA LEU A 112 8.34 14.64 -20.36
C LEU A 112 7.82 13.25 -19.97
N ILE A 113 7.85 12.93 -18.68
CA ILE A 113 7.52 11.61 -18.15
C ILE A 113 6.54 11.72 -17.00
N ASP A 114 5.81 10.62 -16.77
CA ASP A 114 5.00 10.37 -15.60
C ASP A 114 5.65 9.28 -14.76
N HIS A 115 5.50 9.39 -13.44
CA HIS A 115 5.93 8.40 -12.47
C HIS A 115 4.74 7.85 -11.69
N GLN A 116 4.69 6.53 -11.59
CA GLN A 116 3.86 5.83 -10.61
C GLN A 116 4.77 5.32 -9.49
N TYR A 117 4.43 5.61 -8.25
CA TYR A 117 5.20 5.21 -7.07
C TYR A 117 4.46 4.11 -6.32
N ILE A 118 5.15 3.02 -6.00
CA ILE A 118 4.62 1.86 -5.30
C ILE A 118 5.56 1.54 -4.14
N PRO A 119 5.23 1.91 -2.90
CA PRO A 119 6.00 1.49 -1.73
C PRO A 119 6.05 -0.04 -1.66
N VAL A 120 7.25 -0.59 -1.46
CA VAL A 120 7.48 -2.03 -1.35
C VAL A 120 8.20 -2.37 -0.06
N GLY A 121 7.92 -3.53 0.48
CA GLY A 121 8.56 -4.06 1.67
C GLY A 121 8.84 -5.56 1.48
N PRO A 122 9.45 -6.20 2.48
CA PRO A 122 9.66 -7.63 2.44
C PRO A 122 8.31 -8.33 2.28
N LEU A 123 8.28 -9.38 1.46
CA LEU A 123 7.11 -10.23 1.33
C LEU A 123 6.67 -10.65 2.73
N MET A 124 5.39 -10.37 3.06
CA MET A 124 4.83 -10.70 4.36
C MET A 124 5.14 -12.14 4.71
N PRO A 125 5.50 -12.39 5.96
CA PRO A 125 6.36 -13.51 6.28
C PRO A 125 5.69 -14.82 5.89
N LEU A 126 6.31 -15.55 5.00
CA LEU A 126 6.12 -17.00 4.87
C LEU A 126 6.05 -17.67 6.25
N ARG A 127 6.71 -17.07 7.24
CA ARG A 127 6.62 -17.44 8.64
C ARG A 127 5.19 -17.37 9.22
N ALA A 128 4.35 -16.43 8.78
CA ALA A 128 2.94 -16.41 9.20
C ALA A 128 2.16 -17.57 8.57
N LEU A 129 2.49 -17.94 7.33
CA LEU A 129 1.91 -19.13 6.67
C LEU A 129 2.42 -20.43 7.29
N MET A 130 3.62 -20.43 7.84
CA MET A 130 4.16 -21.60 8.56
C MET A 130 3.58 -21.77 9.98
N LEU A 131 2.90 -20.77 10.50
CA LEU A 131 2.22 -20.81 11.81
C LEU A 131 0.72 -21.14 11.68
N VAL A 132 0.19 -21.17 10.48
CA VAL A 132 -1.19 -21.61 10.21
C VAL A 132 -1.13 -23.12 10.00
N ASP A 133 -1.82 -23.85 10.88
CA ASP A 133 -1.96 -25.30 10.75
C ASP A 133 -2.63 -25.63 9.41
N PRO A 134 -2.00 -26.46 8.54
CA PRO A 134 -2.59 -26.83 7.25
C PRO A 134 -3.98 -27.49 7.36
N SER A 135 -4.29 -28.09 8.50
CA SER A 135 -5.62 -28.70 8.77
C SER A 135 -6.76 -27.71 8.82
N GLN A 136 -6.46 -26.41 8.91
CA GLN A 136 -7.49 -25.35 8.90
C GLN A 136 -8.02 -25.03 7.49
N PHE A 137 -7.47 -25.63 6.45
CA PHE A 137 -7.86 -25.36 5.06
C PHE A 137 -8.60 -26.53 4.37
N ASP A 138 -8.79 -27.67 5.06
CA ASP A 138 -9.24 -28.92 4.42
C ASP A 138 -10.75 -29.23 4.61
N ASP A 139 -11.55 -28.33 5.19
CA ASP A 139 -12.94 -28.68 5.56
C ASP A 139 -14.04 -28.07 4.65
N SER A 140 -13.79 -27.77 3.39
CA SER A 140 -14.87 -27.18 2.57
C SER A 140 -15.21 -27.87 1.24
N GLU A 141 -14.72 -29.06 0.93
CA GLU A 141 -15.04 -29.71 -0.35
C GLU A 141 -15.75 -31.08 -0.30
N ASP A 142 -16.20 -31.57 0.87
CA ASP A 142 -16.97 -32.82 0.93
C ASP A 142 -18.37 -32.63 1.55
N SER A 143 -19.20 -31.83 0.88
CA SER A 143 -20.65 -31.83 1.13
C SER A 143 -21.43 -31.53 -0.15
N GLN A 144 -21.47 -32.53 -1.05
CA GLN A 144 -22.55 -32.68 -2.02
C GLN A 144 -22.99 -34.14 -2.07
#